data_902cb3d4bff348aa28a3eca7fef930f7
#
_entry.id   902cb3d4bff348aa28a3eca7fef930f7
#
_cell.length_a   1.000
_cell.length_b   1.000
_cell.length_c   1.000
_cell.angle_alpha   90.00
_cell.angle_beta   90.00
_cell.angle_gamma   90.00
#
_symmetry.space_group_name_H-M   'P 1'
#
loop_
_entity.id
_entity.type
_entity.pdbx_description
1 polymer ?
#
loop_
_entity_poly.entity_id
_entity_poly.type
_entity_poly.pdbx_seq_one_letter_code
_entity_poly.pdbx_strand_id
1 'polypeptide(L)'
;MLAITVETDARVIAEEISELAEVDYVVLTSGRADILCEVLCNDSTHLLELVNGRIREIRGVRTVEVSTYLRLLKQTYTWGTG
;
A
#
# COMPACT_ATOMS: atom_id res chain seq x y z
N MET A 1 2.84 -1.43 -5.97
CA MET A 1 1.61 -1.51 -5.16
C MET A 1 1.69 -2.62 -4.14
N LEU A 2 1.19 -2.37 -2.97
CA LEU A 2 1.12 -3.36 -1.91
C LEU A 2 -0.32 -3.75 -1.67
N ALA A 3 -0.58 -5.06 -1.59
CA ALA A 3 -1.88 -5.60 -1.22
C ALA A 3 -1.72 -6.25 0.15
N ILE A 4 -2.44 -5.75 1.12
CA ILE A 4 -2.25 -6.11 2.52
C ILE A 4 -3.51 -6.74 3.07
N THR A 5 -3.34 -7.86 3.76
CA THR A 5 -4.44 -8.44 4.54
C THR A 5 -4.14 -8.27 6.01
N VAL A 6 -5.20 -8.14 6.79
CA VAL A 6 -5.06 -7.84 8.22
C VAL A 6 -5.90 -8.79 9.05
N GLU A 7 -5.56 -8.91 10.33
CA GLU A 7 -6.30 -9.74 11.29
C GLU A 7 -7.17 -8.90 12.20
N THR A 8 -6.99 -7.58 12.17
CA THR A 8 -7.70 -6.66 13.05
C THR A 8 -8.37 -5.58 12.21
N ASP A 9 -8.70 -4.45 12.82
CA ASP A 9 -9.40 -3.37 12.14
C ASP A 9 -8.51 -2.76 11.03
N ALA A 10 -8.91 -2.98 9.77
CA ALA A 10 -8.16 -2.51 8.62
C ALA A 10 -8.05 -0.99 8.60
N ARG A 11 -9.06 -0.29 9.10
CA ARG A 11 -9.05 1.17 9.11
C ARG A 11 -7.94 1.73 9.98
N VAL A 12 -7.76 1.15 11.15
CA VAL A 12 -6.71 1.58 12.08
C VAL A 12 -5.33 1.34 11.45
N ILE A 13 -5.14 0.17 10.86
CA ILE A 13 -3.88 -0.18 10.23
C ILE A 13 -3.62 0.71 9.02
N ALA A 14 -4.64 0.99 8.22
CA ALA A 14 -4.49 1.87 7.06
C ALA A 14 -4.08 3.29 7.48
N GLU A 15 -4.62 3.80 8.58
CA GLU A 15 -4.23 5.10 9.10
C GLU A 15 -2.76 5.11 9.49
N GLU A 16 -2.30 4.04 10.15
CA GLU A 16 -0.91 3.93 10.54
C GLU A 16 0.02 3.87 9.32
N ILE A 17 -0.37 3.10 8.31
CA ILE A 17 0.39 3.01 7.06
C ILE A 17 0.45 4.37 6.36
N SER A 18 -0.64 5.13 6.38
CA SER A 18 -0.69 6.41 5.72
C SER A 18 0.28 7.45 6.28
N GLU A 19 0.80 7.21 7.48
CA GLU A 19 1.76 8.11 8.09
C GLU A 19 3.20 7.88 7.64
N LEU A 20 3.46 6.79 6.92
CA LEU A 20 4.79 6.49 6.42
C LEU A 20 5.13 7.40 5.25
N ALA A 21 6.34 7.97 5.28
CA ALA A 21 6.76 8.94 4.28
C ALA A 21 6.74 8.40 2.85
N GLU A 22 7.01 7.12 2.69
CA GLU A 22 7.06 6.48 1.38
C GLU A 22 5.69 6.22 0.78
N VAL A 23 4.64 6.33 1.56
CA VAL A 23 3.29 5.96 1.12
C VAL A 23 2.60 7.15 0.47
N ASP A 24 2.17 6.97 -0.77
CA ASP A 24 1.48 7.99 -1.54
C ASP A 24 -0.03 7.82 -1.55
N TYR A 25 -0.50 6.62 -1.34
CA TYR A 25 -1.90 6.31 -1.57
C TYR A 25 -2.28 5.11 -0.74
N VAL A 26 -3.37 5.21 -0.02
CA VAL A 26 -3.90 4.12 0.80
C VAL A 26 -5.39 4.08 0.62
N VAL A 27 -5.92 2.90 0.36
CA VAL A 27 -7.36 2.71 0.21
C VAL A 27 -7.78 1.41 0.88
N LEU A 28 -8.95 1.44 1.50
CA LEU A 28 -9.57 0.23 2.02
C LEU A 28 -10.33 -0.43 0.89
N THR A 29 -10.23 -1.74 0.81
CA THR A 29 -10.90 -2.48 -0.26
C THR A 29 -11.71 -3.63 0.31
N SER A 30 -12.64 -4.12 -0.49
CA SER A 30 -13.30 -5.38 -0.22
C SER A 30 -12.73 -6.39 -1.22
N GLY A 31 -12.73 -7.64 -0.87
CA GLY A 31 -12.21 -8.67 -1.74
C GLY A 31 -11.00 -9.36 -1.14
N ARG A 32 -10.02 -9.68 -1.97
CA ARG A 32 -8.88 -10.48 -1.52
C ARG A 32 -7.94 -9.73 -0.58
N ALA A 33 -7.80 -8.45 -0.80
CA ALA A 33 -6.99 -7.61 0.08
C ALA A 33 -7.91 -6.75 0.92
N ASP A 34 -7.42 -6.32 2.07
CA ASP A 34 -8.14 -5.39 2.94
C ASP A 34 -7.68 -3.97 2.69
N ILE A 35 -6.41 -3.80 2.35
CA ILE A 35 -5.80 -2.50 2.11
C ILE A 35 -4.95 -2.59 0.85
N LEU A 36 -5.07 -1.60 -0.02
CA LEU A 36 -4.15 -1.41 -1.13
C LEU A 36 -3.43 -0.11 -0.92
N CYS A 37 -2.12 -0.10 -1.16
CA CYS A 37 -1.40 1.16 -1.07
C CYS A 37 -0.29 1.22 -2.12
N GLU A 38 0.06 2.46 -2.48
CA GLU A 38 1.15 2.73 -3.39
C GLU A 38 2.28 3.37 -2.60
N VAL A 39 3.49 2.91 -2.88
CA VAL A 39 4.66 3.41 -2.19
C VAL A 39 5.71 3.84 -3.22
N LEU A 40 6.51 4.83 -2.85
CA LEU A 40 7.64 5.29 -3.63
C LEU A 40 8.90 4.96 -2.87
N CYS A 41 9.73 4.14 -3.48
CA CYS A 41 11.01 3.75 -2.90
C CYS A 41 12.11 4.00 -3.92
N ASN A 42 13.30 4.31 -3.42
CA ASN A 42 14.42 4.66 -4.28
C ASN A 42 14.97 3.46 -5.04
N ASP A 43 14.89 2.29 -4.43
CA ASP A 43 15.42 1.07 -5.03
C ASP A 43 14.81 -0.15 -4.33
N SER A 44 15.23 -1.32 -4.76
CA SER A 44 14.70 -2.58 -4.20
C SER A 44 15.04 -2.77 -2.74
N THR A 45 16.20 -2.30 -2.33
CA THR A 45 16.61 -2.41 -0.92
C THR A 45 15.70 -1.57 -0.04
N HIS A 46 15.40 -0.35 -0.47
CA HIS A 46 14.50 0.54 0.24
C HIS A 46 13.10 -0.09 0.35
N LEU A 47 12.61 -0.67 -0.74
CA LEU A 47 11.31 -1.33 -0.74
C LEU A 47 11.28 -2.51 0.23
N LEU A 48 12.34 -3.31 0.23
CA LEU A 48 12.43 -4.46 1.11
C LEU A 48 12.43 -4.04 2.58
N GLU A 49 13.18 -2.99 2.90
CA GLU A 49 13.22 -2.45 4.26
C GLU A 49 11.87 -1.90 4.69
N LEU A 50 11.18 -1.21 3.80
CA LEU A 50 9.86 -0.68 4.10
C LEU A 50 8.88 -1.81 4.38
N VAL A 51 8.83 -2.81 3.51
CA VAL A 51 7.87 -3.91 3.65
C VAL A 51 8.19 -4.77 4.86
N ASN A 52 9.41 -5.25 4.96
CA ASN A 52 9.76 -6.19 6.03
C ASN A 52 10.08 -5.52 7.36
N GLY A 53 10.67 -4.34 7.32
CA GLY A 53 11.12 -3.68 8.54
C GLY A 53 10.08 -2.77 9.17
N ARG A 54 9.05 -2.39 8.43
CA ARG A 54 8.07 -1.43 8.93
C ARG A 54 6.63 -1.90 8.76
N ILE A 55 6.22 -2.23 7.55
CA ILE A 55 4.82 -2.60 7.32
C ILE A 55 4.47 -3.93 7.97
N ARG A 56 5.30 -4.95 7.77
CA ARG A 56 5.05 -6.25 8.39
C ARG A 56 5.14 -6.23 9.90
N GLU A 57 5.80 -5.22 10.46
CA GLU A 57 5.92 -5.07 11.91
C GLU A 57 4.71 -4.39 12.54
N ILE A 58 3.81 -3.85 11.74
CA ILE A 58 2.58 -3.27 12.27
C ILE A 58 1.71 -4.38 12.83
N ARG A 59 1.28 -4.22 14.08
CA ARG A 59 0.44 -5.21 14.72
C ARG A 59 -0.87 -5.37 13.97
N GLY A 60 -1.22 -6.59 13.63
CA GLY A 60 -2.45 -6.89 12.91
C GLY A 60 -2.27 -7.09 11.43
N VAL A 61 -1.11 -6.75 10.87
CA VAL A 61 -0.82 -7.06 9.47
C VAL A 61 -0.59 -8.56 9.36
N ARG A 62 -1.31 -9.18 8.45
CA ARG A 62 -1.23 -10.62 8.23
C ARG A 62 -0.34 -10.97 7.04
N THR A 63 -0.62 -10.43 5.88
CA THR A 63 0.20 -10.65 4.69
C THR A 63 0.41 -9.36 3.93
N VAL A 64 1.52 -9.29 3.23
CA VAL A 64 1.83 -8.19 2.32
C VAL A 64 2.26 -8.80 1.00
N GLU A 65 1.56 -8.46 -0.07
CA GLU A 65 1.89 -8.91 -1.41
C GLU A 65 2.36 -7.71 -2.20
N VAL A 66 3.54 -7.81 -2.79
CA VAL A 66 4.16 -6.70 -3.50
C VAL A 66 4.02 -6.89 -5.00
N SER A 67 3.53 -5.85 -5.68
CA SER A 67 3.48 -5.82 -7.13
C SER A 67 4.22 -4.59 -7.61
N THR A 68 5.14 -4.74 -8.54
CA THR A 68 5.82 -3.61 -9.13
C THR A 68 5.23 -3.31 -10.50
N TYR A 69 5.15 -2.02 -10.83
CA TYR A 69 4.65 -1.63 -12.13
C TYR A 69 5.76 -1.78 -13.15
N LEU A 70 5.50 -2.54 -14.18
CA LEU A 70 6.50 -2.73 -15.23
C LEU A 70 6.39 -1.63 -16.28
N ARG A 71 5.17 -1.16 -16.54
CA ARG A 71 4.94 -0.18 -17.59
C ARG A 71 3.58 0.46 -17.44
N LEU A 72 3.54 1.77 -17.48
CA LEU A 72 2.28 2.51 -17.53
C LEU A 72 1.88 2.67 -18.98
N LEU A 73 0.69 2.20 -19.33
CA LEU A 73 0.21 2.27 -20.70
C LEU A 73 -0.68 3.47 -20.96
N LYS A 74 -1.44 3.87 -19.94
CA LYS A 74 -2.36 4.99 -20.11
C LYS A 74 -2.76 5.53 -18.76
N GLN A 75 -2.87 6.85 -18.68
CA GLN A 75 -3.38 7.53 -17.51
C GLN A 75 -4.20 8.72 -17.97
N THR A 76 -5.45 8.77 -17.53
CA THR A 76 -6.36 9.84 -17.94
C THR A 76 -7.00 10.44 -16.71
N TYR A 77 -7.00 11.76 -16.64
CA TYR A 77 -7.68 12.49 -15.57
C TYR A 77 -8.88 13.24 -16.14
N THR A 78 -9.95 13.21 -15.39
CA THR A 78 -11.13 13.98 -15.70
C THR A 78 -11.39 14.91 -14.54
N TRP A 79 -11.38 16.20 -14.81
CA TRP A 79 -11.52 17.22 -13.78
C TRP A 79 -12.91 17.83 -13.77
N GLY A 80 -13.54 17.78 -12.59
CA GLY A 80 -14.76 18.55 -12.32
C GLY A 80 -15.94 18.31 -13.22
N THR A 81 -15.91 17.29 -13.98
CA THR A 81 -16.99 17.03 -14.90
C THR A 81 -17.97 16.04 -14.38
N GLY A 82 -17.56 15.45 -13.39
CA GLY A 82 -18.43 14.36 -13.00
C GLY A 82 -18.64 13.47 -14.17
#